data_9a51e0e4a73ceb2faf2b9ca05fd1c3e8
#
_entry.id   9a51e0e4a73ceb2faf2b9ca05fd1c3e8
#
_cell.length_a   1.000
_cell.length_b   1.000
_cell.length_c   1.000
_cell.angle_alpha   90.00
_cell.angle_beta   90.00
_cell.angle_gamma   90.00
#
_symmetry.space_group_name_H-M   'P 1'
#
loop_
_entity.id
_entity.type
_entity.pdbx_description
1 polymer ?
#
loop_
_entity_poly.entity_id
_entity_poly.type
_entity_poly.pdbx_seq_one_letter_code
_entity_poly.pdbx_strand_id
1 'polypeptide(L)'
;MFFSWHTNSDFVNYKKNLLLKSKMFKNSCFKFVFIWRFLIVHYCGPAQIENTSKGGETIIRNHMLIISSCRQNKNGLCLHGISIYNYFYCSLFSLLVFCGVYINSLSLIFSIIIGLIFYGVTYFISSKEKDMVLYIIRRNLDMEET
;
A
#
# COMPACT_ATOMS: atom_id res chain seq x y z
N MET A 1 -0.50 -8.85 1.68
CA MET A 1 0.07 -9.71 0.63
C MET A 1 1.56 -9.76 0.82
N PHE A 2 2.16 -10.94 0.68
CA PHE A 2 3.61 -11.10 0.72
C PHE A 2 4.20 -10.81 -0.66
N PHE A 3 5.39 -10.23 -0.68
CA PHE A 3 6.14 -9.97 -1.91
C PHE A 3 7.64 -10.21 -1.68
N SER A 4 8.34 -10.47 -2.78
CA SER A 4 9.80 -10.59 -2.81
C SER A 4 10.29 -9.84 -4.05
N TRP A 5 11.13 -8.84 -3.83
CA TRP A 5 11.71 -8.02 -4.89
C TRP A 5 13.21 -8.00 -4.75
N HIS A 6 13.93 -7.85 -5.85
CA HIS A 6 15.39 -7.76 -5.83
C HIS A 6 15.91 -6.60 -6.68
N THR A 7 17.13 -6.18 -6.39
CA THR A 7 17.90 -5.24 -7.19
C THR A 7 19.38 -5.61 -7.12
N ASN A 8 20.11 -5.33 -8.17
CA ASN A 8 21.56 -5.62 -8.27
C ASN A 8 22.42 -4.63 -7.45
N SER A 9 21.82 -3.67 -6.76
CA SER A 9 22.51 -2.72 -5.91
C SER A 9 22.83 -3.30 -4.54
N ASP A 10 23.92 -2.82 -3.91
CA ASP A 10 24.14 -3.08 -2.49
C ASP A 10 23.24 -2.18 -1.61
N PHE A 11 23.09 -2.56 -0.34
CA PHE A 11 22.20 -1.86 0.59
C PHE A 11 22.58 -0.38 0.79
N VAL A 12 23.89 -0.04 0.84
CA VAL A 12 24.36 1.32 1.12
C VAL A 12 24.04 2.22 -0.07
N ASN A 13 24.39 1.79 -1.27
CA ASN A 13 24.13 2.52 -2.51
C ASN A 13 22.64 2.64 -2.77
N TYR A 14 21.88 1.58 -2.56
CA TYR A 14 20.43 1.58 -2.69
C TYR A 14 19.77 2.60 -1.75
N LYS A 15 20.14 2.58 -0.46
CA LYS A 15 19.64 3.55 0.53
C LYS A 15 19.98 4.99 0.14
N LYS A 16 21.22 5.25 -0.30
CA LYS A 16 21.66 6.57 -0.75
C LYS A 16 20.86 7.06 -1.96
N ASN A 17 20.67 6.21 -2.97
CA ASN A 17 19.91 6.54 -4.17
C ASN A 17 18.44 6.80 -3.85
N LEU A 18 17.82 6.00 -2.99
CA LEU A 18 16.43 6.20 -2.59
C LEU A 18 16.23 7.51 -1.81
N LEU A 19 17.16 7.86 -0.92
CA LEU A 19 17.15 9.13 -0.19
C LEU A 19 17.35 10.33 -1.12
N LEU A 20 18.17 10.23 -2.16
CA LEU A 20 18.32 11.26 -3.18
C LEU A 20 17.02 11.42 -3.98
N LYS A 21 16.42 10.32 -4.43
CA LYS A 21 15.12 10.33 -5.10
C LYS A 21 14.02 10.95 -4.22
N SER A 22 13.98 10.63 -2.93
CA SER A 22 12.99 11.20 -2.01
C SER A 22 13.06 12.71 -1.89
N LYS A 23 14.23 13.30 -2.01
CA LYS A 23 14.43 14.78 -2.04
C LYS A 23 13.91 15.40 -3.34
N MET A 24 14.04 14.70 -4.47
CA MET A 24 13.48 15.13 -5.77
C MET A 24 11.95 15.02 -5.80
N PHE A 25 11.38 14.05 -5.08
CA PHE A 25 9.95 13.81 -5.00
C PHE A 25 9.26 14.60 -3.86
N LYS A 26 9.71 15.83 -3.56
CA LYS A 26 9.19 16.67 -2.46
C LYS A 26 7.65 16.85 -2.46
N ASN A 27 6.99 16.63 -3.60
CA ASN A 27 5.52 16.62 -3.77
C ASN A 27 4.98 15.23 -4.11
N SER A 28 5.75 14.15 -3.93
CA SER A 28 5.35 12.84 -4.38
C SER A 28 4.46 12.11 -3.36
N CYS A 29 3.62 11.29 -3.90
CA CYS A 29 2.75 10.38 -3.15
C CYS A 29 3.51 9.32 -2.33
N PHE A 30 4.85 9.35 -2.33
CA PHE A 30 5.72 8.37 -1.68
C PHE A 30 6.42 8.95 -0.46
N LYS A 31 6.35 8.23 0.65
CA LYS A 31 7.15 8.49 1.85
C LYS A 31 7.94 7.22 2.19
N PHE A 32 9.25 7.38 2.40
CA PHE A 32 10.16 6.27 2.71
C PHE A 32 10.78 6.50 4.07
N VAL A 33 10.82 5.43 4.89
CA VAL A 33 11.53 5.44 6.17
C VAL A 33 12.37 4.16 6.25
N PHE A 34 13.68 4.32 6.53
CA PHE A 34 14.56 3.21 6.85
C PHE A 34 14.76 3.13 8.35
N ILE A 35 14.42 1.98 8.92
CA ILE A 35 14.68 1.66 10.32
C ILE A 35 15.60 0.44 10.31
N TRP A 36 16.90 0.66 10.56
CA TRP A 36 17.94 -0.36 10.49
C TRP A 36 17.95 -1.08 9.13
N ARG A 37 17.47 -2.32 9.05
CA ARG A 37 17.32 -3.14 7.83
C ARG A 37 15.88 -3.24 7.33
N PHE A 38 15.00 -2.42 7.86
CA PHE A 38 13.62 -2.36 7.40
C PHE A 38 13.40 -1.13 6.53
N LEU A 39 12.70 -1.32 5.43
CA LEU A 39 12.19 -0.25 4.59
C LEU A 39 10.68 -0.20 4.75
N ILE A 40 10.18 0.94 5.19
CA ILE A 40 8.75 1.24 5.26
C ILE A 40 8.45 2.24 4.16
N VAL A 41 7.50 1.91 3.29
CA VAL A 41 7.02 2.78 2.22
C VAL A 41 5.55 3.06 2.45
N HIS A 42 5.19 4.32 2.51
CA HIS A 42 3.81 4.77 2.48
C HIS A 42 3.53 5.45 1.15
N TYR A 43 2.63 4.88 0.39
CA TYR A 43 2.11 5.44 -0.86
C TYR A 43 0.72 6.05 -0.61
N CYS A 44 0.52 7.28 -1.12
CA CYS A 44 -0.78 7.95 -1.11
C CYS A 44 -0.98 8.64 -2.46
N GLY A 45 -1.61 7.96 -3.42
CA GLY A 45 -1.74 8.49 -4.77
C GLY A 45 -2.79 7.77 -5.62
N PRO A 46 -2.96 8.19 -6.88
CA PRO A 46 -3.88 7.53 -7.80
C PRO A 46 -3.38 6.15 -8.18
N ALA A 47 -4.31 5.21 -8.40
CA ALA A 47 -3.98 3.89 -8.95
C ALA A 47 -3.65 3.96 -10.44
N GLN A 48 -4.21 4.96 -11.15
CA GLN A 48 -3.99 5.20 -12.56
C GLN A 48 -3.57 6.66 -12.77
N ILE A 49 -2.61 6.88 -13.67
CA ILE A 49 -2.34 8.20 -14.22
C ILE A 49 -3.33 8.34 -15.41
N GLU A 50 -4.57 8.62 -15.11
CA GLU A 50 -5.51 9.03 -16.16
C GLU A 50 -5.14 10.43 -16.61
N ASN A 51 -4.85 10.54 -17.92
CA ASN A 51 -4.77 11.83 -18.62
C ASN A 51 -6.20 12.38 -18.74
N THR A 52 -6.72 12.93 -17.66
CA THR A 52 -8.02 13.59 -17.69
C THR A 52 -7.87 15.00 -18.21
N SER A 53 -8.15 15.16 -19.46
CA SER A 53 -8.26 16.46 -20.18
C SER A 53 -9.56 17.20 -19.90
N LYS A 54 -10.34 16.87 -18.88
CA LYS A 54 -11.59 17.56 -18.53
C LYS A 54 -11.87 17.55 -17.02
N GLY A 55 -11.80 18.75 -16.47
CA GLY A 55 -12.52 19.34 -15.33
C GLY A 55 -12.97 18.45 -14.15
N GLY A 56 -12.35 18.69 -12.97
CA GLY A 56 -13.10 18.53 -11.72
C GLY A 56 -13.25 17.13 -11.15
N GLU A 57 -12.42 16.16 -11.48
CA GLU A 57 -12.53 14.81 -10.95
C GLU A 57 -11.88 14.69 -9.56
N THR A 58 -12.67 14.18 -8.63
CA THR A 58 -12.21 13.74 -7.30
C THR A 58 -11.24 12.59 -7.47
N ILE A 59 -9.96 12.87 -7.41
CA ILE A 59 -8.91 11.83 -7.47
C ILE A 59 -9.02 10.99 -6.20
N ILE A 60 -9.54 9.77 -6.32
CA ILE A 60 -9.55 8.81 -5.23
C ILE A 60 -8.10 8.44 -4.94
N ARG A 61 -7.58 8.87 -3.79
CA ARG A 61 -6.23 8.54 -3.35
C ARG A 61 -6.21 7.17 -2.71
N ASN A 62 -5.46 6.27 -3.30
CA ASN A 62 -5.22 4.95 -2.74
C ASN A 62 -4.07 5.01 -1.73
N HIS A 63 -4.25 4.33 -0.60
CA HIS A 63 -3.23 4.25 0.44
C HIS A 63 -2.65 2.83 0.47
N MET A 64 -1.35 2.72 0.36
CA MET A 64 -0.65 1.45 0.54
C MET A 64 0.50 1.62 1.51
N LEU A 65 0.57 0.74 2.49
CA LEU A 65 1.69 0.61 3.40
C LEU A 65 2.48 -0.63 3.02
N ILE A 66 3.76 -0.49 2.80
CA ILE A 66 4.70 -1.60 2.58
C ILE A 66 5.67 -1.63 3.75
N ILE A 67 5.82 -2.80 4.35
CA ILE A 67 6.83 -3.06 5.39
C ILE A 67 7.69 -4.20 4.88
N SER A 68 8.96 -3.94 4.65
CA SER A 68 9.89 -4.93 4.10
C SER A 68 11.20 -4.99 4.88
N SER A 69 11.77 -6.19 4.95
CA SER A 69 13.12 -6.42 5.42
C SER A 69 14.09 -6.41 4.25
N CYS A 70 15.22 -5.73 4.42
CA CYS A 70 16.30 -5.65 3.44
C CYS A 70 17.35 -6.70 3.76
N ARG A 71 17.56 -7.66 2.88
CA ARG A 71 18.58 -8.71 3.02
C ARG A 71 19.57 -8.60 1.87
N GLN A 72 20.85 -8.40 2.21
CA GLN A 72 21.94 -8.42 1.22
C GLN A 72 22.24 -9.88 0.87
N ASN A 73 22.27 -10.18 -0.42
CA ASN A 73 22.66 -11.48 -0.96
C ASN A 73 23.87 -11.31 -1.88
N LYS A 74 24.50 -12.40 -2.33
CA LYS A 74 25.65 -12.36 -3.26
C LYS A 74 25.33 -11.63 -4.57
N ASN A 75 24.08 -11.70 -5.02
CA ASN A 75 23.62 -11.14 -6.30
C ASN A 75 22.91 -9.78 -6.15
N GLY A 76 22.98 -9.14 -4.96
CA GLY A 76 22.33 -7.85 -4.75
C GLY A 76 21.47 -7.80 -3.49
N LEU A 77 20.56 -6.84 -3.43
CA LEU A 77 19.67 -6.61 -2.31
C LEU A 77 18.29 -7.23 -2.57
N CYS A 78 17.80 -8.03 -1.63
CA CYS A 78 16.44 -8.57 -1.64
C CYS A 78 15.58 -7.85 -0.60
N LEU A 79 14.37 -7.46 -1.01
CA LEU A 79 13.31 -6.93 -0.15
C LEU A 79 12.22 -8.00 0.00
N HIS A 80 12.04 -8.49 1.21
CA HIS A 80 10.93 -9.39 1.55
C HIS A 80 9.99 -8.67 2.49
N GLY A 81 8.71 -8.65 2.18
CA GLY A 81 7.79 -7.90 2.99
C GLY A 81 6.32 -8.18 2.75
N ILE A 82 5.53 -7.35 3.39
CA ILE A 82 4.08 -7.36 3.28
C ILE A 82 3.58 -6.00 2.77
N SER A 83 2.55 -6.04 1.94
CA SER A 83 1.82 -4.86 1.51
C SER A 83 0.40 -4.88 2.08
N ILE A 84 -0.03 -3.75 2.62
CA ILE A 84 -1.35 -3.53 3.22
C ILE A 84 -2.03 -2.40 2.45
N TYR A 85 -3.06 -2.76 1.68
CA TYR A 85 -3.75 -1.85 0.77
C TYR A 85 -5.10 -1.43 1.33
N ASN A 86 -5.38 -0.15 1.33
CA ASN A 86 -6.66 0.50 1.72
C ASN A 86 -7.32 -0.07 3.00
N TYR A 87 -6.57 -0.75 3.86
CA TYR A 87 -7.07 -1.41 5.06
C TYR A 87 -7.84 -0.46 5.98
N PHE A 88 -7.39 0.79 6.07
CA PHE A 88 -8.00 1.79 6.95
C PHE A 88 -9.43 2.10 6.51
N TYR A 89 -9.63 2.32 5.20
CA TYR A 89 -10.97 2.61 4.68
C TYR A 89 -11.91 1.42 4.79
N CYS A 90 -11.42 0.21 4.49
CA CYS A 90 -12.20 -1.01 4.64
C CYS A 90 -12.62 -1.23 6.10
N SER A 91 -11.71 -1.02 7.05
CA SER A 91 -11.99 -1.16 8.48
C SER A 91 -12.96 -0.10 8.98
N LEU A 92 -12.76 1.17 8.59
CA LEU A 92 -13.64 2.27 8.99
C LEU A 92 -15.07 2.04 8.47
N PHE A 93 -15.20 1.67 7.19
CA PHE A 93 -16.50 1.44 6.58
C PHE A 93 -17.21 0.23 7.20
N SER A 94 -16.49 -0.87 7.44
CA SER A 94 -17.00 -2.04 8.15
C SER A 94 -17.46 -1.70 9.56
N LEU A 95 -16.71 -0.87 10.29
CA LEU A 95 -17.08 -0.42 11.63
C LEU A 95 -18.36 0.42 11.63
N LEU A 96 -18.52 1.33 10.67
CA LEU A 96 -19.73 2.13 10.52
C LEU A 96 -20.96 1.26 10.25
N VAL A 97 -20.82 0.26 9.38
CA VAL A 97 -21.90 -0.72 9.09
C VAL A 97 -22.21 -1.54 10.33
N PHE A 98 -21.19 -2.03 11.03
CA PHE A 98 -21.36 -2.76 12.29
C PHE A 98 -22.15 -1.94 13.32
N CYS A 99 -21.75 -0.68 13.56
CA CYS A 99 -22.44 0.20 14.50
C CYS A 99 -23.88 0.46 14.08
N GLY A 100 -24.14 0.72 12.79
CA GLY A 100 -25.46 0.95 12.26
C GLY A 100 -26.38 -0.26 12.44
N VAL A 101 -25.89 -1.46 12.17
CA VAL A 101 -26.65 -2.71 12.35
C VAL A 101 -26.88 -2.99 13.83
N TYR A 102 -25.86 -2.76 14.68
CA TYR A 102 -25.98 -3.01 16.12
C TYR A 102 -27.04 -2.11 16.77
N ILE A 103 -27.07 -0.83 16.41
CA ILE A 103 -28.07 0.11 16.93
C ILE A 103 -29.50 -0.29 16.54
N ASN A 104 -29.66 -0.82 15.32
CA ASN A 104 -30.99 -1.20 14.83
C ASN A 104 -31.46 -2.59 15.28
N SER A 105 -30.55 -3.57 15.37
CA SER A 105 -30.90 -4.96 15.66
C SER A 105 -30.70 -5.37 17.11
N LEU A 106 -29.89 -4.63 17.88
CA LEU A 106 -29.44 -4.95 19.24
C LEU A 106 -28.78 -6.35 19.37
N SER A 107 -28.48 -7.00 18.24
CA SER A 107 -27.83 -8.30 18.20
C SER A 107 -26.34 -8.16 17.87
N LEU A 108 -25.48 -8.39 18.85
CA LEU A 108 -24.04 -8.30 18.69
C LEU A 108 -23.51 -9.28 17.64
N ILE A 109 -23.96 -10.54 17.68
CA ILE A 109 -23.49 -11.60 16.77
C ILE A 109 -23.85 -11.28 15.33
N PHE A 110 -25.09 -10.88 15.09
CA PHE A 110 -25.56 -10.51 13.75
C PHE A 110 -24.79 -9.31 13.19
N SER A 111 -24.53 -8.29 14.02
CA SER A 111 -23.77 -7.10 13.63
C SER A 111 -22.31 -7.42 13.29
N ILE A 112 -21.66 -8.34 14.03
CA ILE A 112 -20.31 -8.81 13.71
C ILE A 112 -20.29 -9.52 12.35
N ILE A 113 -21.23 -10.42 12.09
CA ILE A 113 -21.28 -11.17 10.83
C ILE A 113 -21.44 -10.21 9.65
N ILE A 114 -22.37 -9.26 9.73
CA ILE A 114 -22.59 -8.28 8.67
C ILE A 114 -21.36 -7.38 8.49
N GLY A 115 -20.74 -6.89 9.58
CA GLY A 115 -19.51 -6.11 9.53
C GLY A 115 -18.37 -6.85 8.83
N LEU A 116 -18.17 -8.15 9.12
CA LEU A 116 -17.17 -8.99 8.46
C LEU A 116 -17.45 -9.22 6.98
N ILE A 117 -18.70 -9.43 6.61
CA ILE A 117 -19.10 -9.57 5.20
C ILE A 117 -18.78 -8.28 4.44
N PHE A 118 -19.15 -7.14 4.98
CA PHE A 118 -18.87 -5.85 4.36
C PHE A 118 -17.36 -5.58 4.26
N TYR A 119 -16.58 -5.94 5.28
CA TYR A 119 -15.13 -5.85 5.21
C TYR A 119 -14.57 -6.68 4.05
N GLY A 120 -15.01 -7.94 3.93
CA GLY A 120 -14.60 -8.83 2.85
C GLY A 120 -14.96 -8.28 1.46
N VAL A 121 -16.18 -7.80 1.28
CA VAL A 121 -16.65 -7.21 0.01
C VAL A 121 -15.85 -5.95 -0.35
N THR A 122 -15.71 -5.01 0.58
CA THR A 122 -14.96 -3.76 0.34
C THR A 122 -13.48 -4.02 0.06
N TYR A 123 -12.87 -4.98 0.78
CA TYR A 123 -11.50 -5.40 0.54
C TYR A 123 -11.34 -6.04 -0.84
N PHE A 124 -12.26 -6.91 -1.24
CA PHE A 124 -12.22 -7.57 -2.55
C PHE A 124 -12.36 -6.57 -3.71
N ILE A 125 -13.30 -5.62 -3.59
CA ILE A 125 -13.49 -4.57 -4.60
C ILE A 125 -12.23 -3.70 -4.70
N SER A 126 -11.66 -3.26 -3.57
CA SER A 126 -10.47 -2.41 -3.56
C SER A 126 -9.21 -3.17 -4.00
N SER A 127 -9.18 -4.51 -3.90
CA SER A 127 -8.00 -5.29 -4.26
C SER A 127 -7.68 -5.31 -5.76
N LYS A 128 -8.64 -4.97 -6.62
CA LYS A 128 -8.43 -4.92 -8.09
C LYS A 128 -7.37 -3.90 -8.51
N GLU A 129 -7.24 -2.80 -7.79
CA GLU A 129 -6.26 -1.75 -8.08
C GLU A 129 -4.91 -1.98 -7.39
N LYS A 130 -4.86 -2.92 -6.46
CA LYS A 130 -3.69 -3.20 -5.63
C LYS A 130 -2.46 -3.57 -6.45
N ASP A 131 -2.61 -4.43 -7.44
CA ASP A 131 -1.48 -4.92 -8.24
C ASP A 131 -0.88 -3.79 -9.09
N MET A 132 -1.72 -2.87 -9.57
CA MET A 132 -1.27 -1.68 -10.27
C MET A 132 -0.50 -0.73 -9.34
N VAL A 133 -0.98 -0.49 -8.13
CA VAL A 133 -0.28 0.33 -7.14
C VAL A 133 1.04 -0.33 -6.73
N LEU A 134 1.07 -1.65 -6.54
CA LEU A 134 2.31 -2.40 -6.27
C LEU A 134 3.31 -2.25 -7.41
N TYR A 135 2.86 -2.35 -8.66
CA TYR A 135 3.71 -2.14 -9.83
C TYR A 135 4.31 -0.72 -9.85
N ILE A 136 3.49 0.30 -9.59
CA ILE A 136 3.95 1.70 -9.51
C ILE A 136 5.02 1.85 -8.42
N ILE A 137 4.79 1.28 -7.24
CA ILE A 137 5.74 1.35 -6.13
C ILE A 137 7.02 0.62 -6.48
N ARG A 138 6.95 -0.61 -7.01
CA ARG A 138 8.10 -1.42 -7.43
C ARG A 138 8.97 -0.67 -8.44
N ARG A 139 8.36 -0.09 -9.47
CA ARG A 139 9.06 0.71 -10.48
C ARG A 139 9.77 1.93 -9.87
N ASN A 140 9.14 2.62 -8.92
CA ASN A 140 9.76 3.77 -8.24
C ASN A 140 10.88 3.38 -7.29
N LEU A 141 10.87 2.14 -6.80
CA LEU A 141 11.93 1.57 -5.98
C LEU A 141 13.09 0.98 -6.81
N ASP A 142 13.02 0.97 -8.15
CA ASP A 142 13.96 0.28 -9.06
C ASP A 142 14.18 -1.19 -8.68
N MET A 143 13.10 -1.90 -8.39
CA MET A 143 13.11 -3.30 -7.99
C MET A 143 12.52 -4.19 -9.07
N GLU A 144 13.03 -5.42 -9.17
CA GLU A 144 12.51 -6.48 -10.01
C GLU A 144 11.81 -7.55 -9.17
N GLU A 145 10.89 -8.28 -9.77
CA GLU A 145 10.21 -9.40 -9.12
C GLU A 145 11.12 -10.63 -9.16
N THR A 146 11.22 -11.34 -8.04
CA THR A 146 12.00 -12.59 -7.93
C THR A 146 11.19 -13.77 -8.39
#